data_a68830975b2c3afc5eb35075cf306214
#
_entry.id   a68830975b2c3afc5eb35075cf306214
#
_cell.length_a   1.000
_cell.length_b   1.000
_cell.length_c   1.000
_cell.angle_alpha   90.00
_cell.angle_beta   90.00
_cell.angle_gamma   90.00
#
_symmetry.space_group_name_H-M   'P 1'
#
loop_
_entity.id
_entity.type
_entity.pdbx_description
1 polymer ?
#
loop_
_entity_poly.entity_id
_entity_poly.type
_entity_poly.pdbx_seq_one_letter_code
_entity_poly.pdbx_strand_id
1 'polypeptide(L)'
;TGPGPTPSAEPVPVGPARLVRAPRVVLACSAPAALRLLDGAGAIGEPAMPIPVGSPIARFTLVVRSPALAGAPVGSGLLVADAGADSDCPVGAKALSHLSVKWPWIGADLTALHGPDAHALRLSYGRPGRPRPDVDLDLALADARILTGVRIDPADVIDSALVRWDGTLPPATPEHRERVRRLRSRVAELPGLALTGAWVAGTGIAAVVEDARRQAVIASVCGTSSLPVTAAPTHHKERP
;
A
#
# COMPACT_ATOMS: atom_id res chain seq x y z
N THR A 1 0.31 -21.82 14.14
CA THR A 1 0.93 -20.52 13.81
C THR A 1 -0.22 -19.57 13.51
N GLY A 2 -0.47 -18.63 14.41
CA GLY A 2 -1.56 -17.66 14.31
C GLY A 2 -1.33 -16.67 13.15
N PRO A 3 -2.41 -15.99 12.66
CA PRO A 3 -2.30 -15.00 11.61
C PRO A 3 -1.33 -13.91 12.06
N GLY A 4 -0.36 -13.59 11.19
CA GLY A 4 0.60 -12.51 11.42
C GLY A 4 -0.11 -11.16 11.62
N PRO A 5 0.52 -10.20 12.29
CA PRO A 5 -0.12 -8.95 12.67
C PRO A 5 -0.63 -8.20 11.44
N THR A 6 -1.89 -7.84 11.47
CA THR A 6 -2.54 -7.01 10.45
C THR A 6 -1.90 -5.60 10.47
N PRO A 7 -1.33 -5.09 9.38
CA PRO A 7 -0.62 -3.81 9.38
C PRO A 7 -1.54 -2.58 9.34
N SER A 8 -2.71 -2.63 9.97
CA SER A 8 -3.58 -1.47 10.22
C SER A 8 -3.44 -0.91 11.63
N ALA A 9 -2.54 -1.45 12.44
CA ALA A 9 -2.24 -0.87 13.73
C ALA A 9 -1.51 0.48 13.54
N GLU A 10 -1.88 1.47 14.36
CA GLU A 10 -1.09 2.71 14.47
C GLU A 10 0.38 2.35 14.68
N PRO A 11 1.32 3.07 14.06
CA PRO A 11 2.73 2.77 14.20
C PRO A 11 3.10 2.82 15.70
N VAL A 12 3.45 1.67 16.24
CA VAL A 12 3.94 1.57 17.61
C VAL A 12 5.37 2.12 17.61
N PRO A 13 5.71 3.09 18.48
CA PRO A 13 7.07 3.60 18.56
C PRO A 13 8.03 2.47 18.91
N VAL A 14 8.98 2.20 18.02
CA VAL A 14 10.03 1.21 18.24
C VAL A 14 11.19 1.92 18.93
N GLY A 15 11.17 2.01 20.25
CA GLY A 15 12.23 2.59 21.07
C GLY A 15 11.96 4.05 21.53
N PRO A 16 12.91 4.65 22.25
CA PRO A 16 12.76 6.01 22.78
C PRO A 16 12.70 7.03 21.64
N ALA A 17 11.86 8.05 21.83
CA ALA A 17 11.76 9.15 20.87
C ALA A 17 13.15 9.81 20.67
N ARG A 18 13.56 9.95 19.41
CA ARG A 18 14.81 10.60 19.02
C ARG A 18 14.52 11.90 18.30
N LEU A 19 15.13 12.99 18.75
CA LEU A 19 15.10 14.26 18.04
C LEU A 19 16.19 14.25 16.97
N VAL A 20 15.78 14.41 15.71
CA VAL A 20 16.69 14.58 14.58
C VAL A 20 16.52 16.00 14.05
N ARG A 21 17.62 16.75 13.97
CA ARG A 21 17.64 18.07 13.34
C ARG A 21 18.21 17.98 11.95
N ALA A 22 17.50 18.52 10.98
CA ALA A 22 17.93 18.54 9.59
C ALA A 22 17.57 19.91 8.97
N PRO A 23 18.43 20.47 8.12
CA PRO A 23 18.11 21.72 7.42
C PRO A 23 17.00 21.53 6.37
N ARG A 24 16.74 20.30 5.98
CA ARG A 24 15.76 19.95 4.96
C ARG A 24 15.03 18.68 5.35
N VAL A 25 13.71 18.68 5.13
CA VAL A 25 12.83 17.54 5.39
C VAL A 25 11.98 17.28 4.14
N VAL A 26 11.96 16.05 3.68
CA VAL A 26 11.10 15.63 2.58
C VAL A 26 10.08 14.62 3.12
N LEU A 27 8.80 14.95 3.05
CA LEU A 27 7.72 14.05 3.40
C LEU A 27 7.36 13.22 2.18
N ALA A 28 7.78 11.94 2.20
CA ALA A 28 7.50 10.96 1.14
C ALA A 28 6.59 9.82 1.60
N CYS A 29 5.94 9.97 2.73
CA CYS A 29 5.03 8.99 3.34
C CYS A 29 3.60 9.08 2.75
N SER A 30 2.70 8.20 3.23
CA SER A 30 1.29 8.19 2.81
C SER A 30 0.58 9.50 3.18
N ALA A 31 -0.52 9.82 2.46
CA ALA A 31 -1.30 11.04 2.72
C ALA A 31 -1.72 11.19 4.21
N PRO A 32 -2.30 10.16 4.87
CA PRO A 32 -2.67 10.29 6.27
C PRO A 32 -1.48 10.57 7.19
N ALA A 33 -0.32 9.97 6.92
CA ALA A 33 0.88 10.19 7.73
C ALA A 33 1.45 11.60 7.50
N ALA A 34 1.57 12.03 6.24
CA ALA A 34 2.06 13.37 5.91
C ALA A 34 1.19 14.47 6.51
N LEU A 35 -0.14 14.32 6.40
CA LEU A 35 -1.09 15.31 6.94
C LEU A 35 -1.01 15.38 8.47
N ARG A 36 -0.94 14.26 9.18
CA ARG A 36 -0.75 14.26 10.64
C ARG A 36 0.55 14.95 11.06
N LEU A 37 1.64 14.71 10.31
CA LEU A 37 2.93 15.38 10.60
C LEU A 37 2.86 16.89 10.37
N LEU A 38 2.22 17.32 9.29
CA LEU A 38 2.05 18.74 8.96
C LEU A 38 1.13 19.44 9.96
N ASP A 39 0.04 18.82 10.36
CA ASP A 39 -0.90 19.32 11.36
C ASP A 39 -0.26 19.40 12.74
N GLY A 40 0.40 18.34 13.19
CA GLY A 40 1.12 18.31 14.46
C GLY A 40 2.27 19.34 14.55
N ALA A 41 2.82 19.73 13.41
CA ALA A 41 3.82 20.80 13.33
C ALA A 41 3.22 22.21 13.22
N GLY A 42 1.89 22.37 13.19
CA GLY A 42 1.21 23.65 12.96
C GLY A 42 1.48 24.22 11.55
N ALA A 43 1.97 23.37 10.64
CA ALA A 43 2.48 23.80 9.34
C ALA A 43 1.39 24.19 8.33
N ILE A 44 0.13 23.79 8.56
CA ILE A 44 -0.98 23.97 7.61
C ILE A 44 -2.16 24.79 8.13
N GLY A 45 -2.10 25.30 9.36
CA GLY A 45 -2.89 26.42 9.92
C GLY A 45 -4.39 26.16 10.15
N GLU A 46 -5.12 25.64 9.22
CA GLU A 46 -6.53 25.21 9.32
C GLU A 46 -6.61 23.70 9.15
N PRO A 47 -7.64 23.02 9.69
CA PRO A 47 -7.76 21.58 9.52
C PRO A 47 -7.62 21.25 8.05
N ALA A 48 -6.64 20.43 7.75
CA ALA A 48 -6.32 20.05 6.39
C ALA A 48 -7.60 19.58 5.72
N MET A 49 -7.93 20.19 4.59
CA MET A 49 -9.08 19.76 3.79
C MET A 49 -8.94 18.27 3.56
N PRO A 50 -9.93 17.44 3.91
CA PRO A 50 -9.77 16.00 3.86
C PRO A 50 -9.33 15.58 2.46
N ILE A 51 -8.13 15.05 2.36
CA ILE A 51 -7.67 14.43 1.13
C ILE A 51 -8.37 13.08 1.08
N PRO A 52 -9.14 12.79 0.02
CA PRO A 52 -9.82 11.53 -0.08
C PRO A 52 -8.83 10.37 0.07
N VAL A 53 -9.12 9.51 1.00
CA VAL A 53 -8.39 8.24 1.14
C VAL A 53 -8.65 7.45 -0.14
N GLY A 54 -7.60 6.96 -0.78
CA GLY A 54 -7.74 6.16 -1.99
C GLY A 54 -8.48 4.84 -1.72
N SER A 55 -8.70 4.06 -2.77
CA SER A 55 -9.42 2.80 -2.66
C SER A 55 -8.71 1.83 -1.73
N PRO A 56 -9.42 1.18 -0.80
CA PRO A 56 -8.85 0.12 0.02
C PRO A 56 -8.57 -1.09 -0.86
N ILE A 57 -7.39 -1.69 -0.69
CA ILE A 57 -7.02 -2.94 -1.34
C ILE A 57 -6.55 -3.98 -0.34
N ALA A 58 -6.76 -5.25 -0.68
CA ALA A 58 -6.16 -6.37 0.03
C ALA A 58 -5.43 -7.26 -0.97
N ARG A 59 -4.34 -7.84 -0.53
CA ARG A 59 -3.60 -8.86 -1.28
C ARG A 59 -3.44 -10.09 -0.42
N PHE A 60 -3.94 -11.20 -0.91
CA PHE A 60 -3.79 -12.49 -0.29
C PHE A 60 -2.77 -13.30 -1.08
N THR A 61 -1.68 -13.67 -0.45
CA THR A 61 -0.66 -14.54 -1.04
C THR A 61 -0.85 -15.93 -0.49
N LEU A 62 -0.88 -16.91 -1.38
CA LEU A 62 -0.92 -18.34 -1.07
C LEU A 62 0.38 -18.96 -1.54
N VAL A 63 1.03 -19.74 -0.69
CA VAL A 63 2.07 -20.69 -1.08
C VAL A 63 1.45 -22.09 -0.99
N VAL A 64 1.38 -22.78 -2.11
CA VAL A 64 0.67 -24.06 -2.22
C VAL A 64 1.53 -25.13 -2.87
N ARG A 65 1.29 -26.40 -2.54
CA ARG A 65 1.88 -27.55 -3.24
C ARG A 65 0.87 -28.09 -4.22
N SER A 66 1.12 -27.94 -5.52
CA SER A 66 0.21 -28.40 -6.56
C SER A 66 0.93 -28.68 -7.87
N PRO A 67 1.18 -29.95 -8.23
CA PRO A 67 1.78 -30.31 -9.53
C PRO A 67 1.01 -29.74 -10.72
N ALA A 68 -0.31 -29.60 -10.60
CA ALA A 68 -1.15 -29.07 -11.67
C ALA A 68 -0.89 -27.58 -12.01
N LEU A 69 -0.28 -26.83 -11.10
CA LEU A 69 0.14 -25.45 -11.35
C LEU A 69 1.45 -25.33 -12.15
N ALA A 70 2.22 -26.42 -12.27
CA ALA A 70 3.49 -26.43 -13.03
C ALA A 70 3.26 -26.09 -14.51
N GLY A 71 2.09 -26.47 -15.07
CA GLY A 71 1.69 -26.09 -16.43
C GLY A 71 1.34 -24.62 -16.65
N ALA A 72 1.42 -23.78 -15.63
CA ALA A 72 1.10 -22.37 -15.67
C ALA A 72 -0.25 -22.05 -16.36
N PRO A 73 -1.37 -22.62 -15.88
CA PRO A 73 -2.68 -22.59 -16.57
C PRO A 73 -3.19 -21.16 -16.88
N VAL A 74 -2.70 -20.17 -16.17
CA VAL A 74 -3.02 -18.75 -16.38
C VAL A 74 -1.78 -17.91 -16.73
N GLY A 75 -0.70 -18.58 -17.18
CA GLY A 75 0.57 -17.90 -17.41
C GLY A 75 1.07 -17.17 -16.16
N SER A 76 1.54 -15.94 -16.31
CA SER A 76 2.00 -15.12 -15.18
C SER A 76 0.87 -14.51 -14.35
N GLY A 77 -0.40 -14.69 -14.76
CA GLY A 77 -1.59 -14.21 -14.08
C GLY A 77 -2.64 -13.63 -15.02
N LEU A 78 -3.75 -13.17 -14.43
CA LEU A 78 -4.91 -12.61 -15.15
C LEU A 78 -5.54 -11.45 -14.39
N LEU A 79 -6.34 -10.68 -15.09
CA LEU A 79 -7.25 -9.67 -14.55
C LEU A 79 -8.69 -10.15 -14.71
N VAL A 80 -9.49 -9.98 -13.65
CA VAL A 80 -10.93 -10.26 -13.70
C VAL A 80 -11.65 -9.00 -14.16
N ALA A 81 -12.43 -9.11 -15.23
CA ALA A 81 -13.24 -8.01 -15.73
C ALA A 81 -14.17 -7.48 -14.64
N ASP A 82 -14.40 -6.17 -14.66
CA ASP A 82 -15.37 -5.55 -13.78
C ASP A 82 -16.75 -5.64 -14.43
N ALA A 83 -17.54 -6.61 -14.00
CA ALA A 83 -18.86 -6.87 -14.54
C ALA A 83 -19.97 -6.01 -13.89
N GLY A 84 -19.61 -5.01 -13.08
CA GLY A 84 -20.57 -4.16 -12.38
C GLY A 84 -20.85 -4.62 -10.94
N ALA A 85 -21.57 -3.77 -10.18
CA ALA A 85 -21.90 -4.05 -8.77
C ALA A 85 -22.93 -5.18 -8.62
N ASP A 86 -23.82 -5.31 -9.61
CA ASP A 86 -24.94 -6.26 -9.61
C ASP A 86 -24.60 -7.57 -10.35
N SER A 87 -23.33 -7.82 -10.61
CA SER A 87 -22.89 -9.01 -11.32
C SER A 87 -22.80 -10.22 -10.38
N ASP A 88 -23.35 -11.34 -10.82
CA ASP A 88 -23.17 -12.66 -10.20
C ASP A 88 -21.77 -13.24 -10.44
N CYS A 89 -20.74 -12.40 -10.53
CA CYS A 89 -19.37 -12.87 -10.69
C CYS A 89 -18.98 -13.73 -9.48
N PRO A 90 -18.68 -15.01 -9.67
CA PRO A 90 -18.42 -15.92 -8.56
C PRO A 90 -17.08 -15.68 -7.88
N VAL A 91 -16.32 -14.69 -8.34
CA VAL A 91 -14.95 -14.39 -7.88
C VAL A 91 -14.88 -13.00 -7.27
N GLY A 92 -14.43 -12.94 -6.02
CA GLY A 92 -14.20 -11.68 -5.31
C GLY A 92 -12.90 -10.98 -5.70
N ALA A 93 -11.89 -11.74 -6.13
CA ALA A 93 -10.61 -11.21 -6.57
C ALA A 93 -10.73 -10.44 -7.89
N LYS A 94 -10.06 -9.28 -7.99
CA LYS A 94 -9.95 -8.53 -9.25
C LYS A 94 -8.77 -8.96 -10.12
N ALA A 95 -7.83 -9.69 -9.57
CA ALA A 95 -6.65 -10.18 -10.27
C ALA A 95 -6.02 -11.35 -9.53
N LEU A 96 -5.40 -12.24 -10.28
CA LEU A 96 -4.50 -13.27 -9.78
C LEU A 96 -3.15 -13.12 -10.47
N SER A 97 -2.06 -13.21 -9.72
CA SER A 97 -0.70 -13.33 -10.24
C SER A 97 -0.10 -14.66 -9.81
N HIS A 98 0.41 -15.43 -10.75
CA HIS A 98 1.20 -16.63 -10.48
C HIS A 98 2.67 -16.22 -10.30
N LEU A 99 3.05 -15.92 -9.05
CA LEU A 99 4.31 -15.25 -8.76
C LEU A 99 5.53 -16.08 -9.13
N SER A 100 5.49 -17.38 -8.88
CA SER A 100 6.58 -18.29 -9.22
C SER A 100 6.80 -18.45 -10.73
N VAL A 101 5.77 -18.21 -11.56
CA VAL A 101 5.90 -18.14 -13.03
C VAL A 101 6.34 -16.75 -13.47
N LYS A 102 5.74 -15.72 -12.88
CA LYS A 102 6.04 -14.33 -13.23
C LYS A 102 7.46 -13.91 -12.90
N TRP A 103 7.99 -14.46 -11.81
CA TRP A 103 9.31 -14.14 -11.28
C TRP A 103 10.10 -15.46 -11.07
N PRO A 104 10.95 -15.87 -12.02
CA PRO A 104 11.67 -17.16 -11.95
C PRO A 104 12.46 -17.36 -10.66
N TRP A 105 13.00 -16.30 -10.08
CA TRP A 105 13.74 -16.38 -8.81
C TRP A 105 12.83 -16.81 -7.65
N ILE A 106 11.57 -16.36 -7.60
CA ILE A 106 10.60 -16.83 -6.59
C ILE A 106 10.34 -18.33 -6.78
N GLY A 107 10.18 -18.78 -8.03
CA GLY A 107 10.01 -20.20 -8.33
C GLY A 107 11.21 -21.03 -7.88
N ALA A 108 12.43 -20.55 -8.11
CA ALA A 108 13.65 -21.23 -7.70
C ALA A 108 13.76 -21.34 -6.18
N ASP A 109 13.48 -20.24 -5.45
CA ASP A 109 13.51 -20.22 -3.99
C ASP A 109 12.45 -21.15 -3.38
N LEU A 110 11.23 -21.15 -3.93
CA LEU A 110 10.18 -22.06 -3.47
C LEU A 110 10.52 -23.52 -3.73
N THR A 111 11.10 -23.83 -4.88
CA THR A 111 11.56 -25.17 -5.21
C THR A 111 12.64 -25.64 -4.24
N ALA A 112 13.59 -24.79 -3.92
CA ALA A 112 14.66 -25.09 -2.97
C ALA A 112 14.14 -25.32 -1.54
N LEU A 113 13.12 -24.56 -1.11
CA LEU A 113 12.58 -24.62 0.25
C LEU A 113 11.51 -25.72 0.43
N HIS A 114 10.67 -25.93 -0.58
CA HIS A 114 9.45 -26.71 -0.44
C HIS A 114 9.27 -27.81 -1.51
N GLY A 115 10.21 -27.92 -2.46
CA GLY A 115 10.17 -28.89 -3.56
C GLY A 115 9.56 -28.33 -4.85
N PRO A 116 9.62 -29.10 -5.95
CA PRO A 116 9.34 -28.63 -7.32
C PRO A 116 7.87 -28.23 -7.55
N ASP A 117 6.94 -28.75 -6.75
CA ASP A 117 5.51 -28.50 -6.89
C ASP A 117 5.02 -27.32 -6.04
N ALA A 118 5.95 -26.55 -5.45
CA ALA A 118 5.61 -25.40 -4.64
C ALA A 118 5.42 -24.16 -5.53
N HIS A 119 4.26 -23.53 -5.41
CA HIS A 119 3.87 -22.35 -6.20
C HIS A 119 3.37 -21.23 -5.30
N ALA A 120 3.64 -19.99 -5.71
CA ALA A 120 3.08 -18.80 -5.07
C ALA A 120 2.03 -18.15 -5.98
N LEU A 121 0.82 -17.98 -5.45
CA LEU A 121 -0.28 -17.25 -6.05
C LEU A 121 -0.57 -16.00 -5.22
N ARG A 122 -0.86 -14.88 -5.88
CA ARG A 122 -1.28 -13.66 -5.21
C ARG A 122 -2.57 -13.15 -5.79
N LEU A 123 -3.61 -13.16 -4.98
CA LEU A 123 -4.93 -12.62 -5.30
C LEU A 123 -4.99 -11.15 -4.84
N SER A 124 -5.66 -10.31 -5.60
CA SER A 124 -5.84 -8.89 -5.30
C SER A 124 -7.33 -8.57 -5.22
N TYR A 125 -7.71 -7.89 -4.15
CA TYR A 125 -9.10 -7.53 -3.83
C TYR A 125 -9.26 -6.02 -3.70
N GLY A 126 -10.49 -5.55 -3.81
CA GLY A 126 -10.83 -4.14 -3.71
C GLY A 126 -10.85 -3.44 -5.06
N ARG A 127 -11.97 -2.79 -5.38
CA ARG A 127 -12.22 -2.01 -6.60
C ARG A 127 -12.57 -0.58 -6.24
N PRO A 128 -12.29 0.40 -7.09
CA PRO A 128 -12.70 1.77 -6.86
C PRO A 128 -14.22 1.87 -6.64
N GLY A 129 -14.63 2.67 -5.65
CA GLY A 129 -16.05 2.89 -5.36
C GLY A 129 -16.79 1.74 -4.71
N ARG A 130 -16.12 0.65 -4.35
CA ARG A 130 -16.72 -0.49 -3.67
C ARG A 130 -16.05 -0.77 -2.33
N PRO A 131 -16.80 -1.27 -1.33
CA PRO A 131 -16.20 -1.81 -0.12
C PRO A 131 -15.20 -2.92 -0.47
N ARG A 132 -14.11 -2.99 0.26
CA ARG A 132 -13.21 -4.14 0.19
C ARG A 132 -13.91 -5.34 0.80
N PRO A 133 -13.93 -6.51 0.13
CA PRO A 133 -14.44 -7.73 0.75
C PRO A 133 -13.57 -8.09 1.95
N ASP A 134 -14.18 -8.69 2.96
CA ASP A 134 -13.42 -9.33 4.01
C ASP A 134 -12.81 -10.61 3.45
N VAL A 135 -11.49 -10.67 3.42
CA VAL A 135 -10.73 -11.71 2.74
C VAL A 135 -10.10 -12.61 3.79
N ASP A 136 -10.41 -13.87 3.70
CA ASP A 136 -9.82 -14.96 4.46
C ASP A 136 -9.19 -16.03 3.54
N LEU A 137 -8.71 -17.11 4.13
CA LEU A 137 -8.12 -18.22 3.40
C LEU A 137 -9.13 -18.95 2.54
N ASP A 138 -10.35 -19.14 3.02
CA ASP A 138 -11.38 -19.90 2.32
C ASP A 138 -11.82 -19.18 1.04
N LEU A 139 -12.06 -17.87 1.12
CA LEU A 139 -12.35 -17.04 -0.05
C LEU A 139 -11.18 -17.02 -1.04
N ALA A 140 -9.96 -16.88 -0.54
CA ALA A 140 -8.78 -16.86 -1.40
C ALA A 140 -8.56 -18.20 -2.13
N LEU A 141 -8.79 -19.32 -1.47
CA LEU A 141 -8.74 -20.65 -2.09
C LEU A 141 -9.87 -20.86 -3.10
N ALA A 142 -11.09 -20.45 -2.78
CA ALA A 142 -12.23 -20.55 -3.70
C ALA A 142 -11.93 -19.76 -4.99
N ASP A 143 -11.49 -18.52 -4.87
CA ASP A 143 -11.13 -17.67 -6.00
C ASP A 143 -9.96 -18.25 -6.80
N ALA A 144 -8.91 -18.75 -6.12
CA ALA A 144 -7.76 -19.36 -6.78
C ALA A 144 -8.15 -20.56 -7.62
N ARG A 145 -9.04 -21.42 -7.10
CA ARG A 145 -9.56 -22.61 -7.81
C ARG A 145 -10.30 -22.21 -9.08
N ILE A 146 -11.22 -21.25 -8.96
CA ILE A 146 -12.01 -20.77 -10.11
C ILE A 146 -11.10 -20.13 -11.15
N LEU A 147 -10.20 -19.26 -10.73
CA LEU A 147 -9.37 -18.49 -11.65
C LEU A 147 -8.30 -19.33 -12.35
N THR A 148 -7.74 -20.34 -11.67
CA THR A 148 -6.73 -21.21 -12.26
C THR A 148 -7.31 -22.44 -12.94
N GLY A 149 -8.55 -22.81 -12.64
CA GLY A 149 -9.14 -24.09 -13.03
C GLY A 149 -8.47 -25.30 -12.33
N VAL A 150 -7.65 -25.07 -11.32
CA VAL A 150 -6.90 -26.11 -10.60
C VAL A 150 -7.54 -26.34 -9.24
N ARG A 151 -7.74 -27.61 -8.89
CA ARG A 151 -8.14 -27.98 -7.53
C ARG A 151 -6.95 -27.79 -6.59
N ILE A 152 -7.14 -26.98 -5.57
CA ILE A 152 -6.18 -26.72 -4.49
C ILE A 152 -6.90 -27.00 -3.18
N ASP A 153 -6.52 -28.03 -2.47
CA ASP A 153 -7.15 -28.35 -1.19
C ASP A 153 -6.52 -27.53 -0.05
N PRO A 154 -7.23 -27.27 1.05
CA PRO A 154 -6.65 -26.55 2.18
C PRO A 154 -5.38 -27.23 2.76
N ALA A 155 -5.29 -28.55 2.64
CA ALA A 155 -4.12 -29.33 3.06
C ALA A 155 -2.87 -29.07 2.17
N ASP A 156 -3.07 -28.56 0.97
CA ASP A 156 -1.98 -28.21 0.05
C ASP A 156 -1.35 -26.85 0.36
N VAL A 157 -1.95 -26.07 1.26
CA VAL A 157 -1.44 -24.75 1.64
C VAL A 157 -0.23 -24.90 2.55
N ILE A 158 0.91 -24.44 2.07
CA ILE A 158 2.17 -24.43 2.80
C ILE A 158 2.21 -23.19 3.72
N ASP A 159 1.83 -22.04 3.18
CA ASP A 159 1.80 -20.77 3.91
C ASP A 159 0.83 -19.79 3.25
N SER A 160 0.40 -18.77 4.00
CA SER A 160 -0.46 -17.72 3.48
C SER A 160 -0.23 -16.40 4.19
N ALA A 161 -0.41 -15.30 3.48
CA ALA A 161 -0.30 -13.97 4.05
C ALA A 161 -1.34 -13.01 3.46
N LEU A 162 -1.99 -12.26 4.35
CA LEU A 162 -2.92 -11.20 3.97
C LEU A 162 -2.32 -9.84 4.30
N VAL A 163 -2.21 -8.99 3.30
CA VAL A 163 -1.79 -7.59 3.48
C VAL A 163 -2.91 -6.66 3.01
N ARG A 164 -3.28 -5.73 3.87
CA ARG A 164 -4.29 -4.70 3.61
C ARG A 164 -3.64 -3.34 3.51
N TRP A 165 -4.07 -2.55 2.52
CA TRP A 165 -3.71 -1.14 2.40
C TRP A 165 -4.98 -0.32 2.29
N ASP A 166 -5.12 0.65 3.16
CA ASP A 166 -6.20 1.62 3.09
C ASP A 166 -5.66 2.87 2.39
N GLY A 167 -6.35 3.29 1.32
CA GLY A 167 -6.00 4.53 0.63
C GLY A 167 -4.83 4.48 -0.35
N THR A 168 -4.62 3.36 -1.03
CA THR A 168 -3.46 3.18 -1.92
C THR A 168 -3.52 3.90 -3.25
N LEU A 169 -4.70 4.15 -3.78
CA LEU A 169 -4.88 4.81 -5.07
C LEU A 169 -5.63 6.13 -4.86
N PRO A 170 -4.95 7.27 -4.85
CA PRO A 170 -5.63 8.56 -4.77
C PRO A 170 -6.56 8.73 -5.97
N PRO A 171 -7.74 9.31 -5.77
CA PRO A 171 -8.65 9.56 -6.88
C PRO A 171 -8.00 10.54 -7.85
N ALA A 172 -7.98 10.19 -9.15
CA ALA A 172 -7.43 11.05 -10.21
C ALA A 172 -8.44 12.14 -10.63
N THR A 173 -9.11 12.80 -9.66
CA THR A 173 -10.11 13.84 -9.92
C THR A 173 -9.52 15.25 -9.98
N PRO A 174 -10.15 16.19 -10.69
CA PRO A 174 -9.73 17.60 -10.67
C PRO A 174 -9.70 18.18 -9.26
N GLU A 175 -10.66 17.84 -8.41
CA GLU A 175 -10.77 18.29 -7.03
C GLU A 175 -9.58 17.82 -6.19
N HIS A 176 -9.15 16.56 -6.37
CA HIS A 176 -7.97 16.04 -5.69
C HIS A 176 -6.71 16.82 -6.12
N ARG A 177 -6.54 17.05 -7.41
CA ARG A 177 -5.40 17.84 -7.94
C ARG A 177 -5.37 19.25 -7.39
N GLU A 178 -6.53 19.92 -7.26
CA GLU A 178 -6.64 21.24 -6.68
C GLU A 178 -6.26 21.25 -5.19
N ARG A 179 -6.72 20.26 -4.42
CA ARG A 179 -6.35 20.11 -3.00
C ARG A 179 -4.85 19.91 -2.83
N VAL A 180 -4.24 19.05 -3.64
CA VAL A 180 -2.79 18.84 -3.64
C VAL A 180 -2.04 20.13 -3.99
N ARG A 181 -2.52 20.89 -4.98
CA ARG A 181 -1.91 22.17 -5.36
C ARG A 181 -1.91 23.16 -4.19
N ARG A 182 -3.06 23.34 -3.53
CA ARG A 182 -3.18 24.23 -2.36
C ARG A 182 -2.28 23.79 -1.21
N LEU A 183 -2.23 22.50 -0.93
CA LEU A 183 -1.34 21.96 0.10
C LEU A 183 0.12 22.25 -0.23
N ARG A 184 0.53 22.03 -1.48
CA ARG A 184 1.90 22.31 -1.93
C ARG A 184 2.25 23.79 -1.86
N SER A 185 1.33 24.67 -2.18
CA SER A 185 1.55 26.13 -2.02
C SER A 185 1.84 26.48 -0.57
N ARG A 186 1.10 25.93 0.39
CA ARG A 186 1.36 26.15 1.83
C ARG A 186 2.69 25.53 2.28
N VAL A 187 3.01 24.32 1.84
CA VAL A 187 4.28 23.69 2.17
C VAL A 187 5.45 24.46 1.59
N ALA A 188 5.30 25.10 0.42
CA ALA A 188 6.33 25.93 -0.18
C ALA A 188 6.64 27.23 0.60
N GLU A 189 5.73 27.67 1.48
CA GLU A 189 5.95 28.79 2.40
C GLU A 189 6.85 28.41 3.58
N LEU A 190 7.12 27.11 3.76
CA LEU A 190 7.93 26.56 4.85
C LEU A 190 9.33 26.21 4.33
N PRO A 191 10.35 27.04 4.65
CA PRO A 191 11.71 26.82 4.16
C PRO A 191 12.25 25.44 4.56
N GLY A 192 12.83 24.75 3.60
CA GLY A 192 13.44 23.43 3.82
C GLY A 192 12.47 22.25 3.92
N LEU A 193 11.16 22.47 3.76
CA LEU A 193 10.16 21.41 3.74
C LEU A 193 9.70 21.11 2.31
N ALA A 194 9.64 19.85 1.93
CA ALA A 194 9.10 19.40 0.66
C ALA A 194 8.18 18.18 0.84
N LEU A 195 7.26 18.02 -0.12
CA LEU A 195 6.24 16.98 -0.11
C LEU A 195 6.24 16.23 -1.45
N THR A 196 6.38 14.91 -1.40
CA THR A 196 6.35 14.04 -2.58
C THR A 196 5.64 12.72 -2.28
N GLY A 197 5.46 11.90 -3.32
CA GLY A 197 4.84 10.58 -3.21
C GLY A 197 3.66 10.41 -4.15
N ALA A 198 3.19 9.16 -4.29
CA ALA A 198 2.16 8.81 -5.26
C ALA A 198 0.84 9.58 -5.11
N TRP A 199 0.47 9.94 -3.89
CA TRP A 199 -0.78 10.64 -3.62
C TRP A 199 -0.77 12.13 -4.02
N VAL A 200 0.42 12.72 -4.24
CA VAL A 200 0.59 14.10 -4.72
C VAL A 200 1.07 14.17 -6.17
N ALA A 201 1.81 13.16 -6.63
CA ALA A 201 2.43 13.12 -7.96
C ALA A 201 1.63 12.32 -8.98
N GLY A 202 0.77 11.41 -8.52
CA GLY A 202 0.11 10.39 -9.33
C GLY A 202 0.67 9.00 -9.13
N THR A 203 -0.02 7.98 -9.62
CA THR A 203 0.25 6.56 -9.28
C THR A 203 1.36 5.90 -10.08
N GLY A 204 1.90 6.54 -11.08
CA GLY A 204 2.99 5.98 -11.90
C GLY A 204 4.37 6.20 -11.28
N ILE A 205 5.24 5.18 -11.31
CA ILE A 205 6.62 5.30 -10.80
C ILE A 205 7.35 6.45 -11.48
N ALA A 206 7.22 6.61 -12.79
CA ALA A 206 7.84 7.70 -13.55
C ALA A 206 7.40 9.08 -13.03
N ALA A 207 6.09 9.28 -12.79
CA ALA A 207 5.56 10.53 -12.25
C ALA A 207 6.08 10.81 -10.85
N VAL A 208 6.15 9.78 -10.00
CA VAL A 208 6.67 9.92 -8.62
C VAL A 208 8.16 10.26 -8.62
N VAL A 209 8.96 9.61 -9.46
CA VAL A 209 10.41 9.88 -9.58
C VAL A 209 10.66 11.29 -10.10
N GLU A 210 9.94 11.71 -11.13
CA GLU A 210 10.05 13.07 -11.67
C GLU A 210 9.67 14.13 -10.65
N ASP A 211 8.56 13.90 -9.93
CA ASP A 211 8.14 14.79 -8.86
C ASP A 211 9.17 14.86 -7.72
N ALA A 212 9.68 13.72 -7.27
CA ALA A 212 10.69 13.65 -6.21
C ALA A 212 11.95 14.43 -6.58
N ARG A 213 12.40 14.35 -7.84
CA ARG A 213 13.53 15.14 -8.34
C ARG A 213 13.25 16.63 -8.30
N ARG A 214 12.07 17.07 -8.75
CA ARG A 214 11.66 18.50 -8.65
C ARG A 214 11.63 18.97 -7.20
N GLN A 215 11.05 18.19 -6.31
CA GLN A 215 10.95 18.55 -4.89
C GLN A 215 12.31 18.59 -4.19
N ALA A 216 13.24 17.74 -4.57
CA ALA A 216 14.61 17.78 -4.08
C ALA A 216 15.33 19.09 -4.46
N VAL A 217 15.12 19.58 -5.69
CA VAL A 217 15.66 20.88 -6.13
C VAL A 217 15.04 22.02 -5.33
N ILE A 218 13.71 22.04 -5.15
CA ILE A 218 13.01 23.06 -4.38
C ILE A 218 13.51 23.08 -2.94
N ALA A 219 13.59 21.92 -2.28
CA ALA A 219 14.15 21.81 -0.94
C ALA A 219 15.61 22.27 -0.86
N SER A 220 16.38 22.16 -1.97
CA SER A 220 17.79 22.57 -2.02
C SER A 220 17.98 24.08 -2.18
N VAL A 221 17.07 24.76 -2.87
CA VAL A 221 17.16 26.20 -3.19
C VAL A 221 16.58 27.04 -2.05
N CYS A 222 15.58 26.53 -1.34
CA CYS A 222 14.89 27.27 -0.29
C CYS A 222 15.59 27.15 1.07
N GLY A 223 16.59 27.97 1.28
CA GLY A 223 16.91 28.54 2.58
C GLY A 223 17.76 27.80 3.60
N THR A 224 18.48 28.62 4.28
CA THR A 224 19.33 28.40 5.45
C THR A 224 18.58 28.60 6.79
N SER A 225 17.25 28.45 6.85
CA SER A 225 16.50 28.55 8.11
C SER A 225 16.12 27.16 8.65
N SER A 226 16.67 26.81 9.79
CA SER A 226 16.31 25.59 10.51
C SER A 226 14.97 25.75 11.21
N LEU A 227 13.98 24.96 10.82
CA LEU A 227 12.73 24.84 11.59
C LEU A 227 12.94 23.91 12.79
N PRO A 228 12.63 24.31 14.02
CA PRO A 228 12.59 23.39 15.15
C PRO A 228 11.33 22.53 15.05
N VAL A 229 11.49 21.24 14.73
CA VAL A 229 10.39 20.27 14.88
C VAL A 229 10.37 19.84 16.35
N THR A 230 9.44 20.40 17.10
CA THR A 230 9.17 19.95 18.46
C THR A 230 8.19 18.79 18.39
N ALA A 231 8.61 17.59 18.78
CA ALA A 231 7.67 16.50 18.98
C ALA A 231 6.71 16.86 20.13
N ALA A 232 5.42 16.77 19.89
CA ALA A 232 4.42 16.98 20.91
C ALA A 232 4.62 16.00 22.08
N PRO A 233 4.46 16.44 23.36
CA PRO A 233 4.56 15.56 24.49
C PRO A 233 3.45 14.53 24.46
N THR A 234 3.82 13.26 24.51
CA THR A 234 2.90 12.16 24.72
C THR A 234 2.30 12.29 26.13
N HIS A 235 1.03 12.65 26.21
CA HIS A 235 0.27 12.55 27.46
C HIS A 235 0.14 11.08 27.85
N HIS A 236 0.99 10.65 28.77
CA HIS A 236 0.77 9.43 29.54
C HIS A 236 -0.47 9.65 30.40
N LYS A 237 -1.61 9.07 30.01
CA LYS A 237 -2.72 8.86 30.93
C LYS A 237 -2.37 7.63 31.78
N GLU A 238 -1.88 7.86 32.98
CA GLU A 238 -1.94 6.87 34.03
C GLU A 238 -3.42 6.52 34.26
N ARG A 239 -3.75 5.25 34.18
CA ARG A 239 -5.03 4.71 34.68
C ARG A 239 -4.81 4.19 36.08
N PRO A 240 -5.79 4.43 36.98
CA PRO A 240 -5.78 3.89 38.34
C PRO A 240 -5.96 2.38 38.37
#